data_f328ecfc37797dc604cb1acfcbfead0f
#
_entry.id   f328ecfc37797dc604cb1acfcbfead0f
#
_cell.length_a   1.000
_cell.length_b   1.000
_cell.length_c   1.000
_cell.angle_alpha   90.00
_cell.angle_beta   90.00
_cell.angle_gamma   90.00
#
_symmetry.space_group_name_H-M   'P 1'
#
loop_
_entity.id
_entity.type
_entity.pdbx_description
1 polymer ?
#
loop_
_entity_poly.entity_id
_entity_poly.type
_entity_poly.pdbx_seq_one_letter_code
_entity_poly.pdbx_strand_id
1 'polypeptide(L)'
;MEPAGVTAPTAGHGERDPRRWTALVVLCCASFMVILDSQIVIVGMPAIQSALALDASAAQWILTANLITFGGLLLLGGRSADLLGRRRIFMAGLIGFLVTSLLSGFAWNAEVMIAARAVHGVSSAMMVPSALSILMNTFEEGAERNKAIAAWSAVGGIGATAAMLVGGWLTSNLGWESVFLVNVPVVLVLLLVSPLVLRESRDHGRRRTFDLAGALTSTAALVALVYAISEAPAAGWSSVQTTGLLALVVVLGIVFVGIEARSSAPLVPLRTLRMRTVATGNLLMVLVAMLVFSLSFLSSLYGQQVLGYSAIEYGFLGSIMPVMAVVGAYVGQAVVTRRGFRPAAVPGVLMLGVACAMLIMISVRGDYLGDLLFPFVIFGLGLGIAHTTASIVALTGVAESESGLASGLVHAAFQVGGGFGIAIVSTVAVSFSTGPDQPSALTNGFRAGFVACVAFAVVALAFAVALPSRRRVTVAAPEEQVRPAPVAGP
;
A
#
# COMPACT_ATOMS: atom_id res chain seq x y z
N MET A 1 50.08 4.89 47.67
CA MET A 1 48.62 4.81 47.53
C MET A 1 48.28 5.07 46.11
N GLU A 2 48.15 4.01 45.32
CA GLU A 2 47.70 4.10 43.90
C GLU A 2 46.16 4.33 43.87
N PRO A 3 45.66 5.21 42.98
CA PRO A 3 44.23 5.34 42.85
C PRO A 3 43.67 4.14 42.05
N ALA A 4 42.69 3.46 42.62
CA ALA A 4 41.96 2.37 41.99
C ALA A 4 41.34 2.80 40.70
N GLY A 5 41.70 2.10 39.59
CA GLY A 5 41.15 2.27 38.29
C GLY A 5 39.65 1.95 38.27
N VAL A 6 38.84 2.97 37.99
CA VAL A 6 37.42 2.82 37.65
C VAL A 6 37.36 2.19 36.24
N THR A 7 37.20 0.87 36.19
CA THR A 7 36.84 0.18 34.97
C THR A 7 35.43 0.62 34.55
N ALA A 8 35.34 1.38 33.45
CA ALA A 8 34.04 1.64 32.80
C ALA A 8 33.36 0.30 32.50
N PRO A 9 32.03 0.17 32.75
CA PRO A 9 31.33 -1.06 32.40
C PRO A 9 31.39 -1.22 30.89
N THR A 10 32.06 -2.30 30.44
CA THR A 10 31.98 -2.78 29.09
C THR A 10 30.52 -2.97 28.75
N ALA A 11 30.00 -2.18 27.80
CA ALA A 11 28.69 -2.40 27.23
C ALA A 11 28.61 -3.86 26.77
N GLY A 12 27.89 -4.69 27.52
CA GLY A 12 27.69 -6.08 27.18
C GLY A 12 27.07 -6.18 25.80
N HIS A 13 27.79 -6.82 24.88
CA HIS A 13 27.21 -7.29 23.62
C HIS A 13 26.08 -8.23 24.01
N GLY A 14 24.82 -7.73 23.93
CA GLY A 14 23.65 -8.55 24.19
C GLY A 14 23.73 -9.81 23.32
N GLU A 15 23.61 -10.98 23.94
CA GLU A 15 23.58 -12.26 23.25
C GLU A 15 22.56 -12.14 22.10
N ARG A 16 23.02 -12.34 20.88
CA ARG A 16 22.18 -12.33 19.67
C ARG A 16 21.07 -13.35 19.85
N ASP A 17 19.81 -12.92 19.72
CA ASP A 17 18.67 -13.82 19.84
C ASP A 17 18.79 -14.95 18.79
N PRO A 18 18.95 -16.22 19.23
CA PRO A 18 19.08 -17.34 18.30
C PRO A 18 17.83 -17.52 17.41
N ARG A 19 16.70 -17.00 17.86
CA ARG A 19 15.41 -17.09 17.14
C ARG A 19 15.15 -15.95 16.14
N ARG A 20 16.10 -15.01 15.96
CA ARG A 20 15.90 -13.82 15.11
C ARG A 20 15.53 -14.15 13.65
N TRP A 21 16.10 -15.19 13.08
CA TRP A 21 15.76 -15.62 11.72
C TRP A 21 14.37 -16.26 11.62
N THR A 22 13.96 -17.02 12.63
CA THR A 22 12.60 -17.54 12.74
C THR A 22 11.60 -16.39 12.92
N ALA A 23 11.94 -15.37 13.71
CA ALA A 23 11.14 -14.14 13.82
C ALA A 23 10.98 -13.47 12.45
N LEU A 24 12.05 -13.35 11.66
CA LEU A 24 11.98 -12.80 10.31
C LEU A 24 11.00 -13.58 9.42
N VAL A 25 11.06 -14.90 9.44
CA VAL A 25 10.13 -15.74 8.66
C VAL A 25 8.68 -15.47 9.06
N VAL A 26 8.38 -15.45 10.36
CA VAL A 26 7.03 -15.15 10.88
C VAL A 26 6.54 -13.79 10.41
N LEU A 27 7.38 -12.76 10.51
CA LEU A 27 7.04 -11.40 10.11
C LEU A 27 6.86 -11.28 8.59
N CYS A 28 7.75 -11.89 7.82
CA CYS A 28 7.64 -11.96 6.35
C CYS A 28 6.38 -12.71 5.91
N CYS A 29 6.03 -13.83 6.54
CA CYS A 29 4.80 -14.55 6.25
C CYS A 29 3.56 -13.71 6.56
N ALA A 30 3.54 -12.98 7.67
CA ALA A 30 2.44 -12.09 8.00
C ALA A 30 2.27 -10.97 6.96
N SER A 31 3.37 -10.32 6.56
CA SER A 31 3.34 -9.31 5.49
C SER A 31 2.92 -9.89 4.14
N PHE A 32 3.42 -11.09 3.81
CA PHE A 32 3.02 -11.83 2.63
C PHE A 32 1.50 -12.05 2.58
N MET A 33 0.88 -12.47 3.70
CA MET A 33 -0.56 -12.70 3.75
C MET A 33 -1.36 -11.41 3.52
N VAL A 34 -0.91 -10.27 4.04
CA VAL A 34 -1.58 -8.98 3.79
C VAL A 34 -1.50 -8.57 2.32
N ILE A 35 -0.35 -8.76 1.68
CA ILE A 35 -0.15 -8.43 0.26
C ILE A 35 -0.94 -9.40 -0.62
N LEU A 36 -0.86 -10.69 -0.32
CA LEU A 36 -1.60 -11.74 -1.03
C LEU A 36 -3.10 -11.45 -0.95
N ASP A 37 -3.66 -11.21 0.24
CA ASP A 37 -5.09 -10.92 0.43
C ASP A 37 -5.54 -9.69 -0.37
N SER A 38 -4.77 -8.62 -0.37
CA SER A 38 -5.13 -7.39 -1.10
C SER A 38 -5.21 -7.61 -2.62
N GLN A 39 -4.42 -8.50 -3.17
CA GLN A 39 -4.35 -8.75 -4.62
C GLN A 39 -5.24 -9.94 -5.06
N ILE A 40 -5.37 -10.96 -4.22
CA ILE A 40 -6.10 -12.18 -4.54
C ILE A 40 -7.61 -11.90 -4.73
N VAL A 41 -8.16 -10.95 -3.97
CA VAL A 41 -9.56 -10.52 -4.07
C VAL A 41 -9.86 -9.88 -5.42
N ILE A 42 -8.88 -9.17 -6.02
CA ILE A 42 -9.05 -8.58 -7.37
C ILE A 42 -9.24 -9.68 -8.42
N VAL A 43 -8.50 -10.78 -8.31
CA VAL A 43 -8.62 -11.93 -9.23
C VAL A 43 -9.95 -12.65 -9.04
N GLY A 44 -10.39 -12.84 -7.78
CA GLY A 44 -11.66 -13.48 -7.44
C GLY A 44 -12.89 -12.60 -7.61
N MET A 45 -12.72 -11.28 -7.84
CA MET A 45 -13.82 -10.31 -7.83
C MET A 45 -14.98 -10.67 -8.76
N PRO A 46 -14.78 -11.10 -10.03
CA PRO A 46 -15.90 -11.49 -10.89
C PRO A 46 -16.72 -12.66 -10.35
N ALA A 47 -16.07 -13.65 -9.73
CA ALA A 47 -16.75 -14.78 -9.11
C ALA A 47 -17.53 -14.35 -7.85
N ILE A 48 -16.95 -13.50 -7.00
CA ILE A 48 -17.61 -12.91 -5.82
C ILE A 48 -18.83 -12.10 -6.26
N GLN A 49 -18.67 -11.27 -7.29
CA GLN A 49 -19.74 -10.43 -7.83
C GLN A 49 -20.91 -11.26 -8.34
N SER A 50 -20.63 -12.33 -9.08
CA SER A 50 -21.65 -13.24 -9.58
C SER A 50 -22.36 -14.01 -8.46
N ALA A 51 -21.59 -14.54 -7.49
CA ALA A 51 -22.13 -15.37 -6.42
C ALA A 51 -23.02 -14.60 -5.42
N LEU A 52 -22.64 -13.37 -5.10
CA LEU A 52 -23.38 -12.51 -4.17
C LEU A 52 -24.34 -11.54 -4.89
N ALA A 53 -24.51 -11.67 -6.21
CA ALA A 53 -25.32 -10.79 -7.06
C ALA A 53 -25.02 -9.28 -6.83
N LEU A 54 -23.73 -8.92 -6.75
CA LEU A 54 -23.29 -7.59 -6.43
C LEU A 54 -23.41 -6.65 -7.65
N ASP A 55 -23.86 -5.45 -7.41
CA ASP A 55 -23.70 -4.35 -8.37
C ASP A 55 -22.23 -3.85 -8.43
N ALA A 56 -21.95 -2.97 -9.36
CA ALA A 56 -20.61 -2.43 -9.55
C ALA A 56 -20.13 -1.60 -8.34
N SER A 57 -21.04 -0.92 -7.65
CA SER A 57 -20.73 -0.13 -6.45
C SER A 57 -20.31 -1.04 -5.30
N ALA A 58 -21.07 -2.08 -5.00
CA ALA A 58 -20.73 -3.04 -3.95
C ALA A 58 -19.40 -3.76 -4.23
N ALA A 59 -19.16 -4.19 -5.48
CA ALA A 59 -17.89 -4.80 -5.89
C ALA A 59 -16.69 -3.86 -5.68
N GLN A 60 -16.85 -2.59 -6.03
CA GLN A 60 -15.86 -1.55 -5.77
C GLN A 60 -15.61 -1.39 -4.26
N TRP A 61 -16.67 -1.32 -3.44
CA TRP A 61 -16.55 -1.12 -1.99
C TRP A 61 -15.83 -2.26 -1.28
N ILE A 62 -15.96 -3.50 -1.73
CA ILE A 62 -15.25 -4.65 -1.17
C ILE A 62 -13.72 -4.42 -1.19
N LEU A 63 -13.19 -3.85 -2.27
CA LEU A 63 -11.76 -3.51 -2.39
C LEU A 63 -11.42 -2.21 -1.67
N THR A 64 -12.20 -1.18 -1.93
CA THR A 64 -11.91 0.19 -1.50
C THR A 64 -12.02 0.36 0.01
N ALA A 65 -13.01 -0.28 0.67
CA ALA A 65 -13.15 -0.24 2.12
C ALA A 65 -11.88 -0.76 2.84
N ASN A 66 -11.33 -1.87 2.35
CA ASN A 66 -10.07 -2.41 2.89
C ASN A 66 -8.90 -1.43 2.70
N LEU A 67 -8.70 -0.93 1.48
CA LEU A 67 -7.58 -0.07 1.15
C LEU A 67 -7.59 1.25 1.93
N ILE A 68 -8.76 1.87 2.09
CA ILE A 68 -8.90 3.15 2.79
C ILE A 68 -8.72 2.98 4.30
N THR A 69 -9.33 1.97 4.91
CA THR A 69 -9.18 1.73 6.35
C THR A 69 -7.74 1.29 6.68
N PHE A 70 -7.12 0.49 5.82
CA PHE A 70 -5.71 0.13 5.97
C PHE A 70 -4.83 1.38 5.87
N GLY A 71 -4.92 2.15 4.79
CA GLY A 71 -4.10 3.34 4.58
C GLY A 71 -4.36 4.44 5.62
N GLY A 72 -5.63 4.72 5.91
CA GLY A 72 -6.04 5.76 6.87
C GLY A 72 -5.60 5.50 8.31
N LEU A 73 -5.57 4.23 8.72
CA LEU A 73 -5.21 3.83 10.09
C LEU A 73 -3.79 3.29 10.25
N LEU A 74 -3.01 3.22 9.16
CA LEU A 74 -1.68 2.63 9.17
C LEU A 74 -0.73 3.31 10.15
N LEU A 75 -0.73 4.65 10.18
CA LEU A 75 0.11 5.43 11.08
C LEU A 75 -0.34 5.28 12.54
N LEU A 76 -1.64 5.21 12.79
CA LEU A 76 -2.19 4.94 14.12
C LEU A 76 -1.80 3.54 14.60
N GLY A 77 -1.85 2.54 13.72
CA GLY A 77 -1.42 1.17 14.01
C GLY A 77 0.05 1.11 14.43
N GLY A 78 0.93 1.78 13.70
CA GLY A 78 2.35 1.90 14.05
C GLY A 78 2.56 2.59 15.40
N ARG A 79 1.88 3.71 15.64
CA ARG A 79 1.95 4.42 16.92
C ARG A 79 1.43 3.57 18.08
N SER A 80 0.34 2.83 17.85
CA SER A 80 -0.22 1.91 18.84
C SER A 80 0.77 0.79 19.21
N ALA A 81 1.49 0.26 18.24
CA ALA A 81 2.53 -0.75 18.43
C ALA A 81 3.66 -0.24 19.35
N ASP A 82 4.15 0.97 19.10
CA ASP A 82 5.21 1.57 19.91
C ASP A 82 4.78 1.80 21.36
N LEU A 83 3.53 2.23 21.60
CA LEU A 83 3.03 2.60 22.93
C LEU A 83 2.47 1.44 23.76
N LEU A 84 1.71 0.54 23.12
CA LEU A 84 1.02 -0.56 23.81
C LEU A 84 1.83 -1.87 23.82
N GLY A 85 2.83 -1.96 22.94
CA GLY A 85 3.66 -3.14 22.77
C GLY A 85 3.52 -3.73 21.37
N ARG A 86 4.66 -3.88 20.71
CA ARG A 86 4.72 -4.26 19.29
C ARG A 86 4.15 -5.65 19.04
N ARG A 87 4.52 -6.63 19.85
CA ARG A 87 3.98 -7.99 19.74
C ARG A 87 2.49 -8.03 20.04
N ARG A 88 2.00 -7.28 21.04
CA ARG A 88 0.57 -7.25 21.39
C ARG A 88 -0.28 -6.72 20.25
N ILE A 89 0.11 -5.61 19.65
CA ILE A 89 -0.61 -5.00 18.52
C ILE A 89 -0.54 -5.90 17.28
N PHE A 90 0.62 -6.50 17.01
CA PHE A 90 0.78 -7.49 15.95
C PHE A 90 -0.17 -8.68 16.11
N MET A 91 -0.25 -9.27 17.33
CA MET A 91 -1.16 -10.38 17.66
C MET A 91 -2.63 -9.98 17.53
N ALA A 92 -3.00 -8.79 18.01
CA ALA A 92 -4.36 -8.28 17.86
C ALA A 92 -4.72 -8.10 16.37
N GLY A 93 -3.79 -7.61 15.56
CA GLY A 93 -3.93 -7.55 14.11
C GLY A 93 -4.13 -8.93 13.48
N LEU A 94 -3.33 -9.93 13.86
CA LEU A 94 -3.48 -11.32 13.38
C LEU A 94 -4.85 -11.92 13.75
N ILE A 95 -5.33 -11.69 14.98
CA ILE A 95 -6.67 -12.15 15.42
C ILE A 95 -7.76 -11.48 14.58
N GLY A 96 -7.69 -10.16 14.40
CA GLY A 96 -8.64 -9.43 13.58
C GLY A 96 -8.61 -9.89 12.12
N PHE A 97 -7.41 -10.11 11.56
CA PHE A 97 -7.22 -10.63 10.21
C PHE A 97 -7.84 -12.02 10.04
N LEU A 98 -7.65 -12.92 11.02
CA LEU A 98 -8.26 -14.26 11.03
C LEU A 98 -9.79 -14.18 11.03
N VAL A 99 -10.35 -13.43 12.00
CA VAL A 99 -11.81 -13.29 12.16
C VAL A 99 -12.45 -12.70 10.91
N THR A 100 -11.85 -11.66 10.35
CA THR A 100 -12.38 -11.00 9.16
C THR A 100 -12.20 -11.83 7.89
N SER A 101 -11.17 -12.67 7.80
CA SER A 101 -11.01 -13.64 6.72
C SER A 101 -12.11 -14.71 6.78
N LEU A 102 -12.43 -15.21 7.97
CA LEU A 102 -13.57 -16.13 8.17
C LEU A 102 -14.90 -15.45 7.81
N LEU A 103 -15.14 -14.23 8.30
CA LEU A 103 -16.37 -13.49 8.00
C LEU A 103 -16.50 -13.21 6.50
N SER A 104 -15.42 -12.88 5.80
CA SER A 104 -15.44 -12.68 4.35
C SER A 104 -15.69 -13.98 3.59
N GLY A 105 -15.07 -15.10 4.01
CA GLY A 105 -15.26 -16.40 3.37
C GLY A 105 -16.65 -16.99 3.58
N PHE A 106 -17.40 -16.56 4.59
CA PHE A 106 -18.77 -16.97 4.86
C PHE A 106 -19.79 -15.83 4.68
N ALA A 107 -19.41 -14.75 3.97
CA ALA A 107 -20.31 -13.63 3.75
C ALA A 107 -21.50 -14.03 2.86
N TRP A 108 -22.71 -13.66 3.31
CA TRP A 108 -23.97 -14.00 2.64
C TRP A 108 -24.62 -12.82 1.92
N ASN A 109 -24.08 -11.62 2.04
CA ASN A 109 -24.51 -10.41 1.35
C ASN A 109 -23.38 -9.37 1.22
N ALA A 110 -23.64 -8.31 0.45
CA ALA A 110 -22.71 -7.23 0.21
C ALA A 110 -22.28 -6.50 1.50
N GLU A 111 -23.23 -6.20 2.37
CA GLU A 111 -23.00 -5.40 3.57
C GLU A 111 -22.04 -6.10 4.53
N VAL A 112 -22.23 -7.40 4.76
CA VAL A 112 -21.35 -8.21 5.61
C VAL A 112 -19.95 -8.30 5.00
N MET A 113 -19.87 -8.51 3.69
CA MET A 113 -18.59 -8.56 2.99
C MET A 113 -17.85 -7.21 3.11
N ILE A 114 -18.51 -6.09 2.82
CA ILE A 114 -17.90 -4.75 2.88
C ILE A 114 -17.47 -4.41 4.32
N ALA A 115 -18.32 -4.70 5.32
CA ALA A 115 -17.99 -4.48 6.73
C ALA A 115 -16.79 -5.33 7.16
N ALA A 116 -16.76 -6.62 6.79
CA ALA A 116 -15.63 -7.50 7.06
C ALA A 116 -14.33 -6.95 6.41
N ARG A 117 -14.40 -6.49 5.15
CA ARG A 117 -13.26 -5.90 4.45
C ARG A 117 -12.78 -4.59 5.08
N ALA A 118 -13.68 -3.75 5.59
CA ALA A 118 -13.31 -2.55 6.33
C ALA A 118 -12.54 -2.87 7.62
N VAL A 119 -13.03 -3.83 8.42
CA VAL A 119 -12.34 -4.27 9.65
C VAL A 119 -11.03 -5.02 9.33
N HIS A 120 -10.98 -5.72 8.19
CA HIS A 120 -9.77 -6.38 7.70
C HIS A 120 -8.65 -5.37 7.42
N GLY A 121 -8.98 -4.21 6.82
CA GLY A 121 -8.03 -3.11 6.63
C GLY A 121 -7.49 -2.55 7.95
N VAL A 122 -8.32 -2.43 8.99
CA VAL A 122 -7.87 -2.06 10.35
C VAL A 122 -6.87 -3.09 10.88
N SER A 123 -7.17 -4.38 10.71
CA SER A 123 -6.28 -5.48 11.15
C SER A 123 -4.92 -5.43 10.45
N SER A 124 -4.92 -5.18 9.14
CA SER A 124 -3.72 -5.00 8.33
C SER A 124 -2.91 -3.77 8.76
N ALA A 125 -3.59 -2.68 9.12
CA ALA A 125 -2.97 -1.45 9.64
C ALA A 125 -2.27 -1.68 11.00
N MET A 126 -2.74 -2.64 11.79
CA MET A 126 -2.08 -3.06 13.02
C MET A 126 -0.91 -4.01 12.75
N MET A 127 -1.06 -4.94 11.82
CA MET A 127 -0.05 -5.99 11.54
C MET A 127 1.21 -5.43 10.89
N VAL A 128 1.09 -4.73 9.76
CA VAL A 128 2.24 -4.38 8.90
C VAL A 128 3.25 -3.48 9.60
N PRO A 129 2.88 -2.32 10.19
CA PRO A 129 3.85 -1.47 10.86
C PRO A 129 4.41 -2.10 12.13
N SER A 130 3.61 -2.89 12.87
CA SER A 130 4.09 -3.64 14.04
C SER A 130 5.14 -4.67 13.66
N ALA A 131 4.91 -5.42 12.58
CA ALA A 131 5.85 -6.40 12.06
C ALA A 131 7.17 -5.77 11.65
N LEU A 132 7.13 -4.65 10.90
CA LEU A 132 8.33 -3.91 10.51
C LEU A 132 9.07 -3.37 11.74
N SER A 133 8.34 -2.83 12.72
CA SER A 133 8.94 -2.32 13.96
C SER A 133 9.59 -3.43 14.78
N ILE A 134 8.99 -4.63 14.88
CA ILE A 134 9.61 -5.80 15.51
C ILE A 134 10.88 -6.21 14.78
N LEU A 135 10.85 -6.27 13.43
CA LEU A 135 12.01 -6.60 12.60
C LEU A 135 13.18 -5.65 12.89
N MET A 136 12.91 -4.34 12.87
CA MET A 136 13.93 -3.31 13.11
C MET A 136 14.56 -3.39 14.50
N ASN A 137 13.82 -3.89 15.51
CA ASN A 137 14.32 -4.07 16.87
C ASN A 137 14.98 -5.44 17.11
N THR A 138 14.68 -6.43 16.27
CA THR A 138 15.24 -7.79 16.41
C THR A 138 16.64 -7.88 15.82
N PHE A 139 16.95 -7.08 14.79
CA PHE A 139 18.24 -7.07 14.11
C PHE A 139 19.01 -5.79 14.44
N GLU A 140 20.23 -5.94 14.94
CA GLU A 140 21.18 -4.85 15.15
C GLU A 140 21.57 -4.20 13.81
N GLU A 141 21.95 -2.92 13.86
CA GLU A 141 22.43 -2.20 12.68
C GLU A 141 23.64 -2.90 12.05
N GLY A 142 23.59 -3.03 10.72
CA GLY A 142 24.65 -3.67 9.96
C GLY A 142 24.15 -4.67 8.90
N ALA A 143 25.04 -5.58 8.51
CA ALA A 143 24.80 -6.50 7.40
C ALA A 143 23.59 -7.44 7.62
N GLU A 144 23.34 -7.89 8.85
CA GLU A 144 22.22 -8.78 9.15
C GLU A 144 20.87 -8.05 9.01
N ARG A 145 20.77 -6.81 9.53
CA ARG A 145 19.57 -5.97 9.38
C ARG A 145 19.29 -5.67 7.90
N ASN A 146 20.32 -5.37 7.13
CA ASN A 146 20.17 -5.12 5.70
C ASN A 146 19.64 -6.37 4.95
N LYS A 147 20.09 -7.58 5.32
CA LYS A 147 19.57 -8.84 4.78
C LYS A 147 18.09 -9.05 5.18
N ALA A 148 17.73 -8.76 6.41
CA ALA A 148 16.36 -8.88 6.90
C ALA A 148 15.41 -7.90 6.17
N ILE A 149 15.82 -6.65 5.97
CA ILE A 149 15.07 -5.64 5.21
C ILE A 149 14.95 -6.06 3.74
N ALA A 150 16.00 -6.61 3.13
CA ALA A 150 15.96 -7.09 1.76
C ALA A 150 14.96 -8.25 1.61
N ALA A 151 14.96 -9.22 2.54
CA ALA A 151 13.97 -10.31 2.57
C ALA A 151 12.54 -9.78 2.73
N TRP A 152 12.32 -8.84 3.64
CA TRP A 152 11.03 -8.16 3.82
C TRP A 152 10.56 -7.47 2.53
N SER A 153 11.44 -6.75 1.84
CA SER A 153 11.11 -6.04 0.61
C SER A 153 10.77 -7.00 -0.55
N ALA A 154 11.42 -8.16 -0.62
CA ALA A 154 11.15 -9.17 -1.63
C ALA A 154 9.74 -9.77 -1.51
N VAL A 155 9.17 -9.79 -0.30
CA VAL A 155 7.82 -10.30 -0.02
C VAL A 155 6.76 -9.58 -0.86
N GLY A 156 6.95 -8.28 -1.13
CA GLY A 156 6.01 -7.50 -1.95
C GLY A 156 5.78 -8.08 -3.35
N GLY A 157 6.87 -8.32 -4.07
CA GLY A 157 6.81 -8.88 -5.44
C GLY A 157 6.35 -10.33 -5.46
N ILE A 158 6.87 -11.15 -4.52
CA ILE A 158 6.49 -12.56 -4.41
C ILE A 158 5.00 -12.69 -4.05
N GLY A 159 4.52 -11.87 -3.10
CA GLY A 159 3.12 -11.88 -2.66
C GLY A 159 2.15 -11.49 -3.78
N ALA A 160 2.47 -10.45 -4.55
CA ALA A 160 1.64 -10.03 -5.68
C ALA A 160 1.58 -11.10 -6.80
N THR A 161 2.73 -11.73 -7.13
CA THR A 161 2.78 -12.82 -8.12
C THR A 161 2.02 -14.05 -7.62
N ALA A 162 2.23 -14.43 -6.35
CA ALA A 162 1.53 -15.56 -5.74
C ALA A 162 0.01 -15.32 -5.71
N ALA A 163 -0.44 -14.10 -5.43
CA ALA A 163 -1.86 -13.76 -5.40
C ALA A 163 -2.54 -14.00 -6.74
N MET A 164 -1.89 -13.66 -7.86
CA MET A 164 -2.40 -13.91 -9.19
C MET A 164 -2.55 -15.42 -9.46
N LEU A 165 -1.49 -16.20 -9.21
CA LEU A 165 -1.47 -17.64 -9.47
C LEU A 165 -2.37 -18.44 -8.52
N VAL A 166 -2.18 -18.22 -7.20
CA VAL A 166 -2.93 -18.92 -6.16
C VAL A 166 -4.40 -18.50 -6.18
N GLY A 167 -4.68 -17.21 -6.36
CA GLY A 167 -6.03 -16.66 -6.43
C GLY A 167 -6.82 -17.20 -7.60
N GLY A 168 -6.18 -17.26 -8.78
CA GLY A 168 -6.78 -17.86 -9.96
C GLY A 168 -7.10 -19.34 -9.74
N TRP A 169 -6.15 -20.09 -9.19
CA TRP A 169 -6.33 -21.53 -8.93
C TRP A 169 -7.43 -21.80 -7.88
N LEU A 170 -7.39 -21.07 -6.76
CA LEU A 170 -8.37 -21.20 -5.68
C LEU A 170 -9.78 -20.89 -6.18
N THR A 171 -9.97 -19.76 -6.84
CA THR A 171 -11.27 -19.31 -7.34
C THR A 171 -11.85 -20.31 -8.34
N SER A 172 -11.02 -20.84 -9.26
CA SER A 172 -11.50 -21.78 -10.30
C SER A 172 -11.81 -23.18 -9.78
N ASN A 173 -11.10 -23.66 -8.73
CA ASN A 173 -11.22 -25.06 -8.29
C ASN A 173 -11.99 -25.24 -6.98
N LEU A 174 -11.93 -24.26 -6.07
CA LEU A 174 -12.50 -24.36 -4.72
C LEU A 174 -13.57 -23.29 -4.42
N GLY A 175 -13.88 -22.44 -5.41
CA GLY A 175 -14.84 -21.36 -5.24
C GLY A 175 -14.21 -20.08 -4.67
N TRP A 176 -14.95 -18.97 -4.76
CA TRP A 176 -14.49 -17.63 -4.35
C TRP A 176 -14.24 -17.53 -2.84
N GLU A 177 -14.93 -18.33 -2.02
CA GLU A 177 -14.77 -18.36 -0.55
C GLU A 177 -13.34 -18.71 -0.16
N SER A 178 -12.71 -19.57 -0.94
CA SER A 178 -11.36 -20.05 -0.72
C SER A 178 -10.29 -18.93 -0.79
N VAL A 179 -10.60 -17.87 -1.52
CA VAL A 179 -9.74 -16.66 -1.60
C VAL A 179 -9.52 -16.03 -0.22
N PHE A 180 -10.53 -16.08 0.64
CA PHE A 180 -10.45 -15.59 2.02
C PHE A 180 -10.01 -16.68 2.99
N LEU A 181 -10.51 -17.90 2.82
CA LEU A 181 -10.26 -19.02 3.73
C LEU A 181 -8.81 -19.52 3.66
N VAL A 182 -8.08 -19.28 2.58
CA VAL A 182 -6.63 -19.58 2.48
C VAL A 182 -5.80 -18.87 3.55
N ASN A 183 -6.26 -17.72 4.02
CA ASN A 183 -5.61 -16.97 5.09
C ASN A 183 -5.69 -17.72 6.43
N VAL A 184 -6.77 -18.48 6.68
CA VAL A 184 -7.08 -19.07 7.98
C VAL A 184 -5.99 -20.01 8.49
N PRO A 185 -5.57 -21.06 7.76
CA PRO A 185 -4.56 -21.99 8.26
C PRO A 185 -3.21 -21.31 8.49
N VAL A 186 -2.82 -20.38 7.62
CA VAL A 186 -1.54 -19.68 7.74
C VAL A 186 -1.54 -18.76 8.96
N VAL A 187 -2.61 -17.96 9.15
CA VAL A 187 -2.71 -17.03 10.28
C VAL A 187 -2.84 -17.78 11.62
N LEU A 188 -3.52 -18.94 11.66
CA LEU A 188 -3.54 -19.79 12.84
C LEU A 188 -2.14 -20.26 13.23
N VAL A 189 -1.32 -20.70 12.27
CA VAL A 189 0.08 -21.07 12.54
C VAL A 189 0.86 -19.85 13.04
N LEU A 190 0.69 -18.67 12.42
CA LEU A 190 1.35 -17.45 12.87
C LEU A 190 0.94 -17.07 14.29
N LEU A 191 -0.34 -17.21 14.66
CA LEU A 191 -0.84 -16.95 16.02
C LEU A 191 -0.23 -17.88 17.05
N LEU A 192 -0.02 -19.14 16.71
CA LEU A 192 0.59 -20.14 17.62
C LEU A 192 2.10 -19.93 17.76
N VAL A 193 2.80 -19.60 16.68
CA VAL A 193 4.26 -19.46 16.66
C VAL A 193 4.74 -18.10 17.18
N SER A 194 4.02 -17.03 16.88
CA SER A 194 4.43 -15.66 17.23
C SER A 194 4.74 -15.45 18.73
N PRO A 195 3.92 -15.94 19.69
CA PRO A 195 4.24 -15.78 21.12
C PRO A 195 5.52 -16.48 21.55
N LEU A 196 5.91 -17.56 20.84
CA LEU A 196 7.09 -18.36 21.17
C LEU A 196 8.39 -17.76 20.63
N VAL A 197 8.27 -16.96 19.54
CA VAL A 197 9.43 -16.47 18.78
C VAL A 197 9.62 -14.95 18.94
N LEU A 198 8.52 -14.19 19.01
CA LEU A 198 8.59 -12.73 19.08
C LEU A 198 8.68 -12.27 20.53
N ARG A 199 9.67 -11.43 20.84
CA ARG A 199 9.79 -10.78 22.14
C ARG A 199 8.94 -9.52 22.19
N GLU A 200 8.34 -9.26 23.37
CA GLU A 200 7.62 -8.00 23.58
C GLU A 200 8.62 -6.85 23.71
N SER A 201 8.35 -5.77 22.99
CA SER A 201 9.13 -4.54 23.08
C SER A 201 8.22 -3.32 23.03
N ARG A 202 8.58 -2.28 23.77
CA ARG A 202 7.85 -1.00 23.85
C ARG A 202 8.85 0.14 23.87
N ASP A 203 8.43 1.28 23.39
CA ASP A 203 9.17 2.51 23.57
C ASP A 203 8.76 3.17 24.91
N HIS A 204 9.65 3.12 25.91
CA HIS A 204 9.39 3.68 27.24
C HIS A 204 9.66 5.19 27.33
N GLY A 205 10.33 5.78 26.33
CA GLY A 205 10.75 7.19 26.33
C GLY A 205 9.73 8.16 25.73
N ARG A 206 8.74 7.68 24.98
CA ARG A 206 7.75 8.54 24.32
C ARG A 206 6.52 8.79 25.19
N ARG A 207 6.00 10.02 25.18
CA ARG A 207 4.71 10.36 25.81
C ARG A 207 3.60 9.47 25.25
N ARG A 208 2.77 8.88 26.12
CA ARG A 208 1.64 8.01 25.78
C ARG A 208 0.44 8.83 25.23
N THR A 209 0.66 9.57 24.15
CA THR A 209 -0.40 10.34 23.51
C THR A 209 -0.74 9.73 22.15
N PHE A 210 -2.04 9.48 21.96
CA PHE A 210 -2.60 9.01 20.68
C PHE A 210 -3.29 10.18 20.01
N ASP A 211 -3.03 10.39 18.75
CA ASP A 211 -3.86 11.25 17.92
C ASP A 211 -4.99 10.44 17.25
N LEU A 212 -5.87 9.91 18.11
CA LEU A 212 -7.04 9.17 17.65
C LEU A 212 -7.99 10.08 16.86
N ALA A 213 -8.10 11.36 17.27
CA ALA A 213 -8.94 12.32 16.59
C ALA A 213 -8.44 12.62 15.18
N GLY A 214 -7.11 12.80 14.99
CA GLY A 214 -6.49 12.94 13.67
C GLY A 214 -6.70 11.72 12.78
N ALA A 215 -6.50 10.50 13.32
CA ALA A 215 -6.73 9.27 12.56
C ALA A 215 -8.18 9.08 12.14
N LEU A 216 -9.12 9.31 13.05
CA LEU A 216 -10.55 9.16 12.75
C LEU A 216 -11.04 10.21 11.76
N THR A 217 -10.63 11.47 11.92
CA THR A 217 -11.04 12.55 11.01
C THR A 217 -10.48 12.37 9.61
N SER A 218 -9.19 11.98 9.48
CA SER A 218 -8.60 11.70 8.17
C SER A 218 -9.26 10.50 7.49
N THR A 219 -9.47 9.39 8.21
CA THR A 219 -10.13 8.21 7.65
C THR A 219 -11.57 8.50 7.26
N ALA A 220 -12.32 9.24 8.11
CA ALA A 220 -13.68 9.65 7.80
C ALA A 220 -13.74 10.55 6.55
N ALA A 221 -12.79 11.49 6.41
CA ALA A 221 -12.69 12.33 5.21
C ALA A 221 -12.44 11.49 3.94
N LEU A 222 -11.54 10.49 4.01
CA LEU A 222 -11.25 9.60 2.89
C LEU A 222 -12.47 8.74 2.52
N VAL A 223 -13.17 8.16 3.50
CA VAL A 223 -14.39 7.38 3.27
C VAL A 223 -15.49 8.26 2.66
N ALA A 224 -15.72 9.45 3.21
CA ALA A 224 -16.72 10.38 2.69
C ALA A 224 -16.41 10.82 1.25
N LEU A 225 -15.13 11.05 0.92
CA LEU A 225 -14.72 11.43 -0.42
C LEU A 225 -14.98 10.29 -1.43
N VAL A 226 -14.60 9.06 -1.07
CA VAL A 226 -14.85 7.91 -1.94
C VAL A 226 -16.35 7.68 -2.11
N TYR A 227 -17.12 7.77 -1.04
CA TYR A 227 -18.57 7.62 -1.11
C TYR A 227 -19.22 8.71 -2.00
N ALA A 228 -18.78 9.97 -1.86
CA ALA A 228 -19.23 11.05 -2.73
C ALA A 228 -18.96 10.78 -4.21
N ILE A 229 -17.75 10.29 -4.55
CA ILE A 229 -17.35 9.98 -5.92
C ILE A 229 -18.15 8.78 -6.47
N SER A 230 -18.32 7.73 -5.66
CA SER A 230 -19.00 6.49 -6.08
C SER A 230 -20.51 6.71 -6.34
N GLU A 231 -21.16 7.53 -5.53
CA GLU A 231 -22.62 7.77 -5.63
C GLU A 231 -22.98 8.94 -6.57
N ALA A 232 -22.01 9.78 -6.94
CA ALA A 232 -22.28 10.97 -7.77
C ALA A 232 -22.93 10.66 -9.14
N PRO A 233 -22.64 9.54 -9.85
CA PRO A 233 -23.31 9.20 -11.11
C PRO A 233 -24.81 8.92 -10.93
N ALA A 234 -25.20 8.27 -9.85
CA ALA A 234 -26.61 7.92 -9.56
C ALA A 234 -27.37 9.10 -8.95
N ALA A 235 -26.76 9.79 -7.98
CA ALA A 235 -27.38 10.89 -7.26
C ALA A 235 -27.34 12.23 -8.03
N GLY A 236 -26.41 12.38 -8.97
CA GLY A 236 -26.09 13.62 -9.68
C GLY A 236 -24.95 14.40 -9.02
N TRP A 237 -24.00 14.90 -9.83
CA TRP A 237 -22.83 15.66 -9.37
C TRP A 237 -23.18 16.96 -8.62
N SER A 238 -24.32 17.60 -9.00
CA SER A 238 -24.84 18.84 -8.37
C SER A 238 -25.89 18.58 -7.31
N SER A 239 -26.19 17.33 -6.96
CA SER A 239 -27.17 17.00 -5.93
C SER A 239 -26.76 17.49 -4.55
N VAL A 240 -27.72 17.74 -3.67
CA VAL A 240 -27.47 18.10 -2.27
C VAL A 240 -26.65 17.03 -1.55
N GLN A 241 -26.87 15.76 -1.89
CA GLN A 241 -26.11 14.64 -1.33
C GLN A 241 -24.64 14.74 -1.70
N THR A 242 -24.30 14.83 -3.00
CA THR A 242 -22.91 14.86 -3.48
C THR A 242 -22.19 16.14 -3.01
N THR A 243 -22.82 17.31 -3.17
CA THR A 243 -22.21 18.57 -2.74
C THR A 243 -22.09 18.67 -1.21
N GLY A 244 -23.06 18.14 -0.46
CA GLY A 244 -23.00 18.06 1.01
C GLY A 244 -21.88 17.15 1.50
N LEU A 245 -21.67 15.98 0.87
CA LEU A 245 -20.55 15.08 1.17
C LEU A 245 -19.20 15.72 0.84
N LEU A 246 -19.08 16.39 -0.31
CA LEU A 246 -17.84 17.11 -0.66
C LEU A 246 -17.54 18.25 0.31
N ALA A 247 -18.57 18.99 0.74
CA ALA A 247 -18.42 20.00 1.79
C ALA A 247 -17.97 19.35 3.12
N LEU A 248 -18.55 18.21 3.51
CA LEU A 248 -18.12 17.44 4.68
C LEU A 248 -16.65 17.02 4.59
N VAL A 249 -16.18 16.56 3.43
CA VAL A 249 -14.77 16.22 3.19
C VAL A 249 -13.86 17.43 3.45
N VAL A 250 -14.24 18.60 2.94
CA VAL A 250 -13.47 19.84 3.17
C VAL A 250 -13.44 20.19 4.66
N VAL A 251 -14.58 20.11 5.34
CA VAL A 251 -14.68 20.38 6.78
C VAL A 251 -13.81 19.41 7.58
N LEU A 252 -13.92 18.11 7.31
CA LEU A 252 -13.10 17.08 7.98
C LEU A 252 -11.61 17.27 7.70
N GLY A 253 -11.23 17.68 6.49
CA GLY A 253 -9.84 18.00 6.13
C GLY A 253 -9.33 19.22 6.92
N ILE A 254 -10.11 20.27 7.06
CA ILE A 254 -9.75 21.45 7.87
C ILE A 254 -9.63 21.06 9.36
N VAL A 255 -10.59 20.27 9.87
CA VAL A 255 -10.56 19.77 11.25
C VAL A 255 -9.30 18.91 11.48
N PHE A 256 -8.98 18.00 10.55
CA PHE A 256 -7.76 17.18 10.61
C PHE A 256 -6.51 18.05 10.69
N VAL A 257 -6.35 19.02 9.78
CA VAL A 257 -5.19 19.93 9.80
C VAL A 257 -5.14 20.74 11.10
N GLY A 258 -6.29 21.16 11.62
CA GLY A 258 -6.40 21.88 12.90
C GLY A 258 -6.00 21.01 14.11
N ILE A 259 -6.35 19.72 14.11
CA ILE A 259 -5.94 18.74 15.13
C ILE A 259 -4.43 18.51 15.05
N GLU A 260 -3.91 18.18 13.86
CA GLU A 260 -2.48 17.93 13.64
C GLU A 260 -1.61 19.13 14.02
N ALA A 261 -2.07 20.36 13.72
CA ALA A 261 -1.35 21.58 14.06
C ALA A 261 -1.28 21.85 15.58
N ARG A 262 -2.24 21.32 16.35
CA ARG A 262 -2.30 21.50 17.82
C ARG A 262 -1.86 20.27 18.60
N SER A 263 -1.76 19.13 17.94
CA SER A 263 -1.38 17.87 18.59
C SER A 263 0.06 17.92 19.10
N SER A 264 0.26 17.49 20.34
CA SER A 264 1.61 17.32 20.92
C SER A 264 2.36 16.09 20.36
N ALA A 265 1.63 15.19 19.68
CA ALA A 265 2.17 14.00 19.04
C ALA A 265 1.40 13.72 17.73
N PRO A 266 1.55 14.59 16.72
CA PRO A 266 0.82 14.47 15.47
C PRO A 266 1.13 13.15 14.77
N LEU A 267 0.12 12.58 14.10
CA LEU A 267 0.29 11.39 13.24
C LEU A 267 1.14 11.71 12.03
N VAL A 268 0.91 12.91 11.47
CA VAL A 268 1.61 13.40 10.29
C VAL A 268 2.18 14.79 10.61
N PRO A 269 3.45 14.90 11.01
CA PRO A 269 4.05 16.21 11.25
C PRO A 269 3.98 17.07 10.00
N LEU A 270 3.22 18.18 10.07
CA LEU A 270 3.03 19.10 8.95
C LEU A 270 4.37 19.66 8.42
N ARG A 271 5.41 19.72 9.28
CA ARG A 271 6.76 20.13 8.90
C ARG A 271 7.36 19.15 7.89
N THR A 272 7.21 17.84 8.12
CA THR A 272 7.74 16.78 7.24
C THR A 272 6.97 16.79 5.90
N LEU A 273 5.65 17.00 5.91
CA LEU A 273 4.86 17.15 4.67
C LEU A 273 5.23 18.41 3.86
N ARG A 274 5.73 19.47 4.49
CA ARG A 274 6.19 20.67 3.78
C ARG A 274 7.50 20.47 3.03
N MET A 275 8.24 19.40 3.30
CA MET A 275 9.42 19.05 2.52
C MET A 275 9.00 18.67 1.09
N ARG A 276 9.53 19.38 0.08
CA ARG A 276 9.14 19.16 -1.34
C ARG A 276 9.35 17.72 -1.79
N THR A 277 10.41 17.07 -1.34
CA THR A 277 10.71 15.66 -1.65
C THR A 277 9.65 14.73 -1.07
N VAL A 278 9.31 14.90 0.21
CA VAL A 278 8.28 14.10 0.89
C VAL A 278 6.91 14.30 0.23
N ALA A 279 6.50 15.55 0.02
CA ALA A 279 5.21 15.86 -0.59
C ALA A 279 5.10 15.33 -2.01
N THR A 280 6.10 15.60 -2.88
CA THR A 280 6.06 15.15 -4.28
C THR A 280 6.21 13.63 -4.41
N GLY A 281 7.04 13.00 -3.56
CA GLY A 281 7.20 11.53 -3.54
C GLY A 281 5.91 10.82 -3.13
N ASN A 282 5.23 11.29 -2.07
CA ASN A 282 3.96 10.72 -1.63
C ASN A 282 2.83 10.96 -2.65
N LEU A 283 2.77 12.15 -3.26
CA LEU A 283 1.77 12.43 -4.29
C LEU A 283 1.99 11.57 -5.54
N LEU A 284 3.25 11.38 -5.94
CA LEU A 284 3.58 10.45 -7.03
C LEU A 284 3.22 9.00 -6.63
N MET A 285 3.40 8.61 -5.36
CA MET A 285 3.01 7.29 -4.85
C MET A 285 1.49 7.09 -4.91
N VAL A 286 0.69 8.09 -4.52
CA VAL A 286 -0.78 8.07 -4.68
C VAL A 286 -1.17 7.81 -6.13
N LEU A 287 -0.60 8.56 -7.08
CA LEU A 287 -0.92 8.45 -8.50
C LEU A 287 -0.47 7.10 -9.10
N VAL A 288 0.69 6.59 -8.71
CA VAL A 288 1.16 5.25 -9.10
C VAL A 288 0.21 4.17 -8.55
N ALA A 289 -0.24 4.31 -7.32
CA ALA A 289 -1.21 3.38 -6.73
C ALA A 289 -2.58 3.46 -7.41
N MET A 290 -3.06 4.66 -7.72
CA MET A 290 -4.29 4.83 -8.52
C MET A 290 -4.19 4.05 -9.83
N LEU A 291 -3.05 4.14 -10.53
CA LEU A 291 -2.84 3.43 -11.79
C LEU A 291 -2.82 1.92 -11.63
N VAL A 292 -2.05 1.39 -10.66
CA VAL A 292 -1.88 -0.06 -10.53
C VAL A 292 -3.16 -0.75 -10.09
N PHE A 293 -3.86 -0.21 -9.10
CA PHE A 293 -5.10 -0.81 -8.62
C PHE A 293 -6.24 -0.68 -9.64
N SER A 294 -6.34 0.47 -10.33
CA SER A 294 -7.31 0.69 -11.40
C SER A 294 -7.11 -0.28 -12.57
N LEU A 295 -5.88 -0.38 -13.07
CA LEU A 295 -5.58 -1.28 -14.19
C LEU A 295 -5.83 -2.73 -13.79
N SER A 296 -5.38 -3.16 -12.61
CA SER A 296 -5.60 -4.53 -12.13
C SER A 296 -7.09 -4.85 -12.00
N PHE A 297 -7.89 -3.94 -11.48
CA PHE A 297 -9.34 -4.11 -11.33
C PHE A 297 -10.04 -4.18 -12.69
N LEU A 298 -9.86 -3.19 -13.55
CA LEU A 298 -10.52 -3.14 -14.86
C LEU A 298 -10.10 -4.31 -15.77
N SER A 299 -8.80 -4.65 -15.78
CA SER A 299 -8.31 -5.76 -16.60
C SER A 299 -8.79 -7.12 -16.12
N SER A 300 -8.99 -7.31 -14.80
CA SER A 300 -9.58 -8.52 -14.24
C SER A 300 -11.03 -8.70 -14.69
N LEU A 301 -11.81 -7.63 -14.63
CA LEU A 301 -13.19 -7.64 -15.10
C LEU A 301 -13.26 -7.85 -16.62
N TYR A 302 -12.45 -7.15 -17.40
CA TYR A 302 -12.40 -7.31 -18.85
C TYR A 302 -12.01 -8.75 -19.26
N GLY A 303 -10.93 -9.27 -18.70
CA GLY A 303 -10.44 -10.61 -19.03
C GLY A 303 -11.47 -11.72 -18.71
N GLN A 304 -12.17 -11.58 -17.60
CA GLN A 304 -13.10 -12.63 -17.14
C GLN A 304 -14.54 -12.43 -17.64
N GLN A 305 -15.05 -11.18 -17.70
CA GLN A 305 -16.45 -10.92 -18.08
C GLN A 305 -16.66 -10.68 -19.58
N VAL A 306 -15.63 -10.21 -20.30
CA VAL A 306 -15.71 -9.93 -21.75
C VAL A 306 -15.00 -11.00 -22.56
N LEU A 307 -13.73 -11.30 -22.23
CA LEU A 307 -12.95 -12.33 -22.96
C LEU A 307 -13.29 -13.76 -22.52
N GLY A 308 -14.00 -13.94 -21.40
CA GLY A 308 -14.45 -15.25 -20.91
C GLY A 308 -13.33 -16.11 -20.28
N TYR A 309 -12.19 -15.52 -19.93
CA TYR A 309 -11.14 -16.25 -19.23
C TYR A 309 -11.61 -16.70 -17.85
N SER A 310 -11.27 -17.93 -17.48
CA SER A 310 -11.38 -18.39 -16.10
C SER A 310 -10.44 -17.62 -15.19
N ALA A 311 -10.72 -17.60 -13.90
CA ALA A 311 -9.87 -16.91 -12.92
C ALA A 311 -8.42 -17.46 -12.94
N ILE A 312 -8.22 -18.76 -13.17
CA ILE A 312 -6.88 -19.36 -13.26
C ILE A 312 -6.14 -18.90 -14.54
N GLU A 313 -6.82 -18.84 -15.69
CA GLU A 313 -6.22 -18.33 -16.92
C GLU A 313 -5.83 -16.87 -16.76
N TYR A 314 -6.74 -16.02 -16.26
CA TYR A 314 -6.42 -14.62 -16.00
C TYR A 314 -5.28 -14.47 -14.97
N GLY A 315 -5.27 -15.25 -13.90
CA GLY A 315 -4.22 -15.23 -12.89
C GLY A 315 -2.85 -15.57 -13.45
N PHE A 316 -2.79 -16.62 -14.30
CA PHE A 316 -1.54 -17.00 -14.97
C PHE A 316 -1.06 -15.92 -15.95
N LEU A 317 -1.96 -15.46 -16.82
CA LEU A 317 -1.65 -14.46 -17.83
C LEU A 317 -1.30 -13.10 -17.20
N GLY A 318 -2.01 -12.70 -16.12
CA GLY A 318 -1.78 -11.45 -15.40
C GLY A 318 -0.51 -11.44 -14.56
N SER A 319 0.04 -12.62 -14.20
CA SER A 319 1.24 -12.73 -13.37
C SER A 319 2.49 -12.12 -14.01
N ILE A 320 2.49 -11.89 -15.32
CA ILE A 320 3.58 -11.21 -16.02
C ILE A 320 3.78 -9.77 -15.50
N MET A 321 2.71 -9.09 -15.11
CA MET A 321 2.78 -7.70 -14.64
C MET A 321 3.60 -7.56 -13.35
N PRO A 322 3.31 -8.27 -12.23
CA PRO A 322 4.14 -8.17 -11.01
C PRO A 322 5.55 -8.72 -11.21
N VAL A 323 5.76 -9.71 -12.08
CA VAL A 323 7.12 -10.18 -12.45
C VAL A 323 7.92 -9.06 -13.12
N MET A 324 7.33 -8.38 -14.09
CA MET A 324 7.97 -7.23 -14.75
C MET A 324 8.16 -6.05 -13.80
N ALA A 325 7.28 -5.87 -12.80
CA ALA A 325 7.45 -4.83 -11.78
C ALA A 325 8.71 -5.07 -10.92
N VAL A 326 9.05 -6.32 -10.61
CA VAL A 326 10.32 -6.64 -9.93
C VAL A 326 11.51 -6.23 -10.79
N VAL A 327 11.52 -6.58 -12.07
CA VAL A 327 12.57 -6.16 -13.02
C VAL A 327 12.66 -4.63 -13.09
N GLY A 328 11.51 -3.97 -13.23
CA GLY A 328 11.40 -2.51 -13.24
C GLY A 328 11.94 -1.85 -11.98
N ALA A 329 11.73 -2.45 -10.80
CA ALA A 329 12.24 -1.93 -9.53
C ALA A 329 13.78 -1.90 -9.49
N TYR A 330 14.45 -2.95 -9.95
CA TYR A 330 15.91 -2.99 -10.06
C TYR A 330 16.44 -1.95 -11.05
N VAL A 331 15.77 -1.82 -12.20
CA VAL A 331 16.12 -0.80 -13.21
C VAL A 331 15.94 0.61 -12.63
N GLY A 332 14.80 0.86 -11.98
CA GLY A 332 14.50 2.14 -11.34
C GLY A 332 15.54 2.53 -10.31
N GLN A 333 15.90 1.60 -9.41
CA GLN A 333 16.94 1.83 -8.40
C GLN A 333 18.30 2.15 -9.05
N ALA A 334 18.69 1.39 -10.08
CA ALA A 334 19.95 1.61 -10.79
C ALA A 334 19.99 2.99 -11.48
N VAL A 335 18.89 3.39 -12.12
CA VAL A 335 18.79 4.71 -12.80
C VAL A 335 18.79 5.84 -11.78
N VAL A 336 18.03 5.73 -10.68
CA VAL A 336 18.01 6.73 -9.61
C VAL A 336 19.42 6.92 -9.04
N THR A 337 20.14 5.84 -8.76
CA THR A 337 21.48 5.89 -8.19
C THR A 337 22.47 6.57 -9.13
N ARG A 338 22.40 6.32 -10.44
CA ARG A 338 23.37 6.82 -11.42
C ARG A 338 23.01 8.18 -12.00
N ARG A 339 21.73 8.43 -12.27
CA ARG A 339 21.25 9.59 -13.04
C ARG A 339 20.32 10.52 -12.27
N GLY A 340 19.84 10.11 -11.08
CA GLY A 340 18.93 10.88 -10.24
C GLY A 340 17.45 10.56 -10.48
N PHE A 341 16.57 11.31 -9.83
CA PHE A 341 15.14 10.99 -9.72
C PHE A 341 14.37 11.17 -11.03
N ARG A 342 14.48 12.34 -11.66
CA ARG A 342 13.75 12.69 -12.87
C ARG A 342 14.00 11.73 -14.05
N PRO A 343 15.25 11.33 -14.38
CA PRO A 343 15.54 10.36 -15.44
C PRO A 343 14.98 8.96 -15.19
N ALA A 344 14.62 8.63 -13.95
CA ALA A 344 13.94 7.37 -13.62
C ALA A 344 12.42 7.55 -13.62
N ALA A 345 11.90 8.58 -12.92
CA ALA A 345 10.45 8.78 -12.77
C ALA A 345 9.74 9.01 -14.10
N VAL A 346 10.31 9.86 -14.98
CA VAL A 346 9.64 10.22 -16.24
C VAL A 346 9.43 9.01 -17.15
N PRO A 347 10.44 8.19 -17.48
CA PRO A 347 10.21 6.98 -18.30
C PRO A 347 9.27 5.98 -17.60
N GLY A 348 9.40 5.77 -16.28
CA GLY A 348 8.53 4.87 -15.54
C GLY A 348 7.06 5.27 -15.66
N VAL A 349 6.74 6.55 -15.42
CA VAL A 349 5.36 7.06 -15.54
C VAL A 349 4.88 7.07 -17.00
N LEU A 350 5.74 7.39 -17.96
CA LEU A 350 5.39 7.32 -19.39
C LEU A 350 5.00 5.89 -19.79
N MET A 351 5.73 4.87 -19.30
CA MET A 351 5.40 3.47 -19.57
C MET A 351 4.02 3.11 -18.99
N LEU A 352 3.68 3.58 -17.78
CA LEU A 352 2.35 3.39 -17.20
C LEU A 352 1.27 4.02 -18.08
N GLY A 353 1.47 5.26 -18.53
CA GLY A 353 0.54 5.97 -19.40
C GLY A 353 0.37 5.31 -20.78
N VAL A 354 1.46 4.87 -21.41
CA VAL A 354 1.43 4.16 -22.68
C VAL A 354 0.66 2.84 -22.58
N ALA A 355 0.91 2.07 -21.52
CA ALA A 355 0.18 0.82 -21.29
C ALA A 355 -1.32 1.06 -21.11
N CYS A 356 -1.72 2.09 -20.32
CA CYS A 356 -3.12 2.47 -20.18
C CYS A 356 -3.72 2.94 -21.52
N ALA A 357 -2.97 3.69 -22.33
CA ALA A 357 -3.42 4.14 -23.66
C ALA A 357 -3.62 2.96 -24.64
N MET A 358 -2.76 1.94 -24.58
CA MET A 358 -2.95 0.71 -25.37
C MET A 358 -4.25 -0.01 -24.95
N LEU A 359 -4.56 -0.05 -23.65
CA LEU A 359 -5.78 -0.69 -23.14
C LEU A 359 -7.08 0.08 -23.51
N ILE A 360 -7.02 1.31 -23.99
CA ILE A 360 -8.19 1.99 -24.57
C ILE A 360 -8.65 1.28 -25.86
N MET A 361 -7.76 0.55 -26.53
CA MET A 361 -8.05 -0.13 -27.81
C MET A 361 -8.60 -1.56 -27.66
N ILE A 362 -8.83 -2.04 -26.42
CA ILE A 362 -9.42 -3.37 -26.16
C ILE A 362 -10.73 -3.57 -26.92
N SER A 363 -11.04 -4.80 -27.27
CA SER A 363 -12.22 -5.11 -28.06
C SER A 363 -13.03 -6.28 -27.49
N VAL A 364 -14.32 -6.39 -27.87
CA VAL A 364 -15.18 -7.51 -27.47
C VAL A 364 -14.65 -8.87 -27.99
N ARG A 365 -13.92 -8.86 -29.11
CA ARG A 365 -13.30 -10.04 -29.73
C ARG A 365 -11.78 -10.03 -29.57
N GLY A 366 -11.28 -9.36 -28.54
CA GLY A 366 -9.86 -9.32 -28.25
C GLY A 366 -9.30 -10.64 -27.76
N ASP A 367 -8.00 -10.71 -27.67
CA ASP A 367 -7.29 -11.85 -27.07
C ASP A 367 -6.17 -11.37 -26.15
N TYR A 368 -5.55 -12.31 -25.44
CA TYR A 368 -4.48 -11.98 -24.52
C TYR A 368 -3.26 -11.35 -25.20
N LEU A 369 -2.84 -11.91 -26.34
CA LEU A 369 -1.62 -11.44 -27.02
C LEU A 369 -1.81 -10.05 -27.64
N GLY A 370 -2.99 -9.80 -28.22
CA GLY A 370 -3.30 -8.51 -28.82
C GLY A 370 -3.61 -7.41 -27.84
N ASP A 371 -4.43 -7.69 -26.82
CA ASP A 371 -5.02 -6.68 -25.95
C ASP A 371 -4.30 -6.53 -24.59
N LEU A 372 -3.75 -7.60 -24.00
CA LEU A 372 -3.30 -7.58 -22.61
C LEU A 372 -1.79 -7.78 -22.40
N LEU A 373 -1.12 -8.65 -23.17
CA LEU A 373 0.27 -9.01 -22.93
C LEU A 373 1.22 -7.81 -22.95
N PHE A 374 1.23 -7.07 -24.04
CA PHE A 374 2.13 -5.93 -24.20
C PHE A 374 1.85 -4.81 -23.19
N PRO A 375 0.58 -4.40 -22.96
CA PRO A 375 0.24 -3.50 -21.86
C PRO A 375 0.75 -3.98 -20.51
N PHE A 376 0.58 -5.25 -20.15
CA PHE A 376 1.01 -5.79 -18.85
C PHE A 376 2.52 -5.79 -18.68
N VAL A 377 3.28 -6.13 -19.72
CA VAL A 377 4.75 -6.06 -19.70
C VAL A 377 5.24 -4.62 -19.51
N ILE A 378 4.72 -3.70 -20.32
CA ILE A 378 5.11 -2.27 -20.28
C ILE A 378 4.69 -1.66 -18.95
N PHE A 379 3.45 -1.94 -18.49
CA PHE A 379 2.94 -1.43 -17.23
C PHE A 379 3.76 -1.95 -16.05
N GLY A 380 4.05 -3.26 -16.00
CA GLY A 380 4.85 -3.86 -14.94
C GLY A 380 6.22 -3.22 -14.83
N LEU A 381 6.96 -3.09 -15.92
CA LEU A 381 8.26 -2.40 -15.94
C LEU A 381 8.13 -0.95 -15.44
N GLY A 382 7.17 -0.22 -15.99
CA GLY A 382 6.90 1.17 -15.59
C GLY A 382 6.53 1.28 -14.11
N LEU A 383 5.71 0.37 -13.59
CA LEU A 383 5.31 0.30 -12.19
C LEU A 383 6.50 0.14 -11.26
N GLY A 384 7.37 -0.83 -11.54
CA GLY A 384 8.57 -1.05 -10.73
C GLY A 384 9.48 0.17 -10.68
N ILE A 385 9.72 0.80 -11.85
CA ILE A 385 10.54 2.02 -11.94
C ILE A 385 9.89 3.17 -11.16
N ALA A 386 8.61 3.45 -11.41
CA ALA A 386 7.90 4.60 -10.83
C ALA A 386 7.71 4.45 -9.32
N HIS A 387 7.28 3.28 -8.84
CA HIS A 387 7.08 2.97 -7.43
C HIS A 387 8.38 3.10 -6.63
N THR A 388 9.47 2.47 -7.11
CA THR A 388 10.78 2.55 -6.46
C THR A 388 11.29 3.99 -6.42
N THR A 389 11.14 4.74 -7.52
CA THR A 389 11.55 6.14 -7.56
C THR A 389 10.73 7.00 -6.61
N ALA A 390 9.40 6.85 -6.58
CA ALA A 390 8.52 7.59 -5.68
C ALA A 390 8.88 7.32 -4.20
N SER A 391 9.13 6.06 -3.84
CA SER A 391 9.56 5.66 -2.49
C SER A 391 10.88 6.34 -2.10
N ILE A 392 11.90 6.28 -2.96
CA ILE A 392 13.20 6.90 -2.68
C ILE A 392 13.07 8.42 -2.55
N VAL A 393 12.29 9.08 -3.42
CA VAL A 393 12.04 10.52 -3.35
C VAL A 393 11.36 10.90 -2.04
N ALA A 394 10.32 10.18 -1.64
CA ALA A 394 9.55 10.45 -0.44
C ALA A 394 10.38 10.31 0.85
N LEU A 395 11.40 9.46 0.84
CA LEU A 395 12.28 9.24 2.00
C LEU A 395 13.54 10.12 1.96
N THR A 396 13.77 10.88 0.87
CA THR A 396 14.99 11.68 0.73
C THR A 396 14.94 12.95 1.57
N GLY A 397 15.96 13.15 2.41
CA GLY A 397 16.13 14.31 3.28
C GLY A 397 15.35 14.23 4.59
N VAL A 398 14.70 13.10 4.87
CA VAL A 398 14.05 12.82 6.16
C VAL A 398 15.12 12.43 7.18
N ALA A 399 15.02 12.94 8.40
CA ALA A 399 15.90 12.57 9.50
C ALA A 399 15.74 11.10 9.87
N GLU A 400 16.81 10.43 10.29
CA GLU A 400 16.78 9.00 10.63
C GLU A 400 15.74 8.68 11.72
N SER A 401 15.58 9.58 12.69
CA SER A 401 14.56 9.49 13.75
C SER A 401 13.10 9.56 13.23
N GLU A 402 12.86 10.09 12.04
CA GLU A 402 11.55 10.23 11.39
C GLU A 402 11.35 9.23 10.22
N SER A 403 12.36 8.42 9.91
CA SER A 403 12.35 7.50 8.75
C SER A 403 11.21 6.49 8.80
N GLY A 404 10.86 5.97 9.98
CA GLY A 404 9.74 5.07 10.17
C GLY A 404 8.40 5.72 9.86
N LEU A 405 8.21 6.97 10.31
CA LEU A 405 7.01 7.76 10.00
C LEU A 405 6.90 8.04 8.49
N ALA A 406 7.99 8.48 7.86
CA ALA A 406 8.01 8.75 6.42
C ALA A 406 7.71 7.49 5.59
N SER A 407 8.25 6.33 5.99
CA SER A 407 7.94 5.04 5.36
C SER A 407 6.46 4.66 5.55
N GLY A 408 5.91 4.86 6.75
CA GLY A 408 4.48 4.67 7.01
C GLY A 408 3.61 5.56 6.12
N LEU A 409 4.01 6.82 5.91
CA LEU A 409 3.29 7.75 5.04
C LEU A 409 3.29 7.29 3.56
N VAL A 410 4.42 6.76 3.08
CA VAL A 410 4.53 6.19 1.71
C VAL A 410 3.56 5.01 1.55
N HIS A 411 3.51 4.11 2.53
CA HIS A 411 2.57 2.98 2.50
C HIS A 411 1.11 3.43 2.59
N ALA A 412 0.79 4.41 3.45
CA ALA A 412 -0.54 4.98 3.56
C ALA A 412 -0.96 5.65 2.23
N ALA A 413 -0.06 6.42 1.61
CA ALA A 413 -0.29 7.05 0.31
C ALA A 413 -0.59 6.01 -0.78
N PHE A 414 0.13 4.88 -0.79
CA PHE A 414 -0.11 3.78 -1.72
C PHE A 414 -1.50 3.16 -1.55
N GLN A 415 -1.89 2.85 -0.31
CA GLN A 415 -3.20 2.23 -0.04
C GLN A 415 -4.37 3.18 -0.36
N VAL A 416 -4.28 4.42 0.10
CA VAL A 416 -5.28 5.46 -0.16
C VAL A 416 -5.41 5.74 -1.66
N GLY A 417 -4.27 5.83 -2.36
CA GLY A 417 -4.24 5.98 -3.82
C GLY A 417 -4.95 4.84 -4.53
N GLY A 418 -4.71 3.60 -4.09
CA GLY A 418 -5.41 2.41 -4.61
C GLY A 418 -6.92 2.51 -4.48
N GLY A 419 -7.42 2.88 -3.31
CA GLY A 419 -8.84 3.08 -3.06
C GLY A 419 -9.46 4.16 -3.96
N PHE A 420 -8.81 5.31 -4.09
CA PHE A 420 -9.28 6.39 -4.99
C PHE A 420 -9.25 5.99 -6.46
N GLY A 421 -8.19 5.30 -6.89
CA GLY A 421 -8.08 4.82 -8.26
C GLY A 421 -9.26 3.94 -8.64
N ILE A 422 -9.53 2.90 -7.84
CA ILE A 422 -10.66 1.97 -8.08
C ILE A 422 -11.99 2.73 -8.08
N ALA A 423 -12.22 3.63 -7.11
CA ALA A 423 -13.46 4.37 -7.01
C ALA A 423 -13.73 5.21 -8.27
N ILE A 424 -12.74 5.97 -8.71
CA ILE A 424 -12.89 6.84 -9.89
C ILE A 424 -13.09 6.02 -11.17
N VAL A 425 -12.27 4.98 -11.41
CA VAL A 425 -12.38 4.20 -12.66
C VAL A 425 -13.63 3.35 -12.71
N SER A 426 -14.09 2.80 -11.57
CA SER A 426 -15.35 2.08 -11.50
C SER A 426 -16.54 3.01 -11.80
N THR A 427 -16.57 4.19 -11.20
CA THR A 427 -17.56 5.23 -11.44
C THR A 427 -17.60 5.63 -12.92
N VAL A 428 -16.43 5.88 -13.53
CA VAL A 428 -16.32 6.22 -14.96
C VAL A 428 -16.78 5.04 -15.82
N ALA A 429 -16.32 3.83 -15.52
CA ALA A 429 -16.70 2.64 -16.29
C ALA A 429 -18.22 2.42 -16.28
N VAL A 430 -18.86 2.51 -15.13
CA VAL A 430 -20.33 2.38 -15.03
C VAL A 430 -21.06 3.47 -15.81
N SER A 431 -20.60 4.74 -15.72
CA SER A 431 -21.23 5.86 -16.39
C SER A 431 -21.19 5.76 -17.94
N PHE A 432 -20.19 5.07 -18.47
CA PHE A 432 -19.99 4.88 -19.92
C PHE A 432 -20.28 3.45 -20.40
N SER A 433 -20.85 2.58 -19.55
CA SER A 433 -21.25 1.23 -19.92
C SER A 433 -22.53 1.27 -20.78
N THR A 434 -22.38 1.67 -22.03
CA THR A 434 -23.44 1.77 -23.04
C THR A 434 -23.08 0.95 -24.28
N GLY A 435 -24.03 0.22 -24.83
CA GLY A 435 -23.82 -0.61 -26.03
C GLY A 435 -25.05 -1.44 -26.40
N PRO A 436 -25.02 -2.06 -27.59
CA PRO A 436 -26.12 -2.86 -28.11
C PRO A 436 -26.34 -4.17 -27.33
N ASP A 437 -25.29 -4.68 -26.70
CA ASP A 437 -25.27 -5.89 -25.88
C ASP A 437 -24.38 -5.69 -24.66
N GLN A 438 -24.47 -6.61 -23.69
CA GLN A 438 -23.72 -6.53 -22.44
C GLN A 438 -22.19 -6.52 -22.64
N PRO A 439 -21.56 -7.38 -23.47
CA PRO A 439 -20.12 -7.33 -23.69
C PRO A 439 -19.64 -5.99 -24.29
N SER A 440 -20.39 -5.44 -25.24
CA SER A 440 -20.07 -4.15 -25.85
C SER A 440 -20.20 -3.00 -24.84
N ALA A 441 -21.26 -3.01 -24.02
CA ALA A 441 -21.47 -2.02 -22.97
C ALA A 441 -20.32 -2.06 -21.93
N LEU A 442 -19.96 -3.23 -21.45
CA LEU A 442 -18.83 -3.40 -20.52
C LEU A 442 -17.51 -2.94 -21.13
N THR A 443 -17.24 -3.32 -22.39
CA THR A 443 -16.01 -2.92 -23.08
C THR A 443 -15.90 -1.39 -23.22
N ASN A 444 -16.99 -0.70 -23.54
CA ASN A 444 -17.01 0.75 -23.63
C ASN A 444 -16.77 1.40 -22.24
N GLY A 445 -17.37 0.85 -21.20
CA GLY A 445 -17.11 1.28 -19.83
C GLY A 445 -15.65 1.09 -19.44
N PHE A 446 -15.05 -0.06 -19.71
CA PHE A 446 -13.64 -0.31 -19.41
C PHE A 446 -12.69 0.60 -20.20
N ARG A 447 -12.97 0.85 -21.47
CA ARG A 447 -12.22 1.84 -22.29
C ARG A 447 -12.24 3.22 -21.62
N ALA A 448 -13.42 3.69 -21.20
CA ALA A 448 -13.54 4.96 -20.49
C ALA A 448 -12.76 4.96 -19.16
N GLY A 449 -12.77 3.86 -18.42
CA GLY A 449 -11.95 3.69 -17.23
C GLY A 449 -10.45 3.77 -17.53
N PHE A 450 -9.98 3.20 -18.63
CA PHE A 450 -8.56 3.33 -19.05
C PHE A 450 -8.21 4.75 -19.52
N VAL A 451 -9.16 5.50 -20.11
CA VAL A 451 -8.97 6.95 -20.38
C VAL A 451 -8.74 7.71 -19.07
N ALA A 452 -9.49 7.40 -18.00
CA ALA A 452 -9.22 7.99 -16.68
C ALA A 452 -7.83 7.61 -16.15
N CYS A 453 -7.37 6.37 -16.37
CA CYS A 453 -6.00 5.96 -16.03
C CYS A 453 -4.95 6.79 -16.79
N VAL A 454 -5.17 7.07 -18.08
CA VAL A 454 -4.27 7.96 -18.84
C VAL A 454 -4.24 9.37 -18.25
N ALA A 455 -5.39 9.90 -17.80
CA ALA A 455 -5.43 11.18 -17.11
C ALA A 455 -4.60 11.16 -15.79
N PHE A 456 -4.69 10.09 -15.01
CA PHE A 456 -3.83 9.91 -13.82
C PHE A 456 -2.35 9.89 -14.19
N ALA A 457 -1.98 9.19 -15.28
CA ALA A 457 -0.60 9.12 -15.76
C ALA A 457 -0.09 10.49 -16.24
N VAL A 458 -0.92 11.31 -16.90
CA VAL A 458 -0.56 12.68 -17.29
C VAL A 458 -0.29 13.55 -16.07
N VAL A 459 -1.14 13.48 -15.04
CA VAL A 459 -0.92 14.20 -13.78
C VAL A 459 0.36 13.70 -13.11
N ALA A 460 0.58 12.38 -13.01
CA ALA A 460 1.78 11.79 -12.47
C ALA A 460 3.04 12.23 -13.24
N LEU A 461 2.96 12.34 -14.55
CA LEU A 461 4.05 12.80 -15.41
C LEU A 461 4.43 14.26 -15.10
N ALA A 462 3.45 15.14 -14.86
CA ALA A 462 3.71 16.52 -14.48
C ALA A 462 4.52 16.58 -13.17
N PHE A 463 4.17 15.77 -12.17
CA PHE A 463 4.96 15.67 -10.93
C PHE A 463 6.33 15.02 -11.15
N ALA A 464 6.43 13.98 -11.98
CA ALA A 464 7.70 13.35 -12.31
C ALA A 464 8.67 14.31 -13.00
N VAL A 465 8.18 15.15 -13.90
CA VAL A 465 8.97 16.21 -14.59
C VAL A 465 9.41 17.30 -13.61
N ALA A 466 8.60 17.62 -12.60
CA ALA A 466 8.92 18.61 -11.58
C ALA A 466 9.99 18.13 -10.56
N LEU A 467 10.33 16.83 -10.56
CA LEU A 467 11.39 16.31 -9.69
C LEU A 467 12.77 16.88 -10.06
N PRO A 468 13.67 17.06 -9.07
CA PRO A 468 15.04 17.50 -9.34
C PRO A 468 15.80 16.49 -10.21
N SER A 469 16.48 16.97 -11.25
CA SER A 469 17.23 16.13 -12.19
C SER A 469 18.52 15.54 -11.60
N ARG A 470 19.10 16.18 -10.59
CA ARG A 470 20.31 15.72 -9.91
C ARG A 470 20.04 15.49 -8.42
N ARG A 471 20.70 14.48 -7.87
CA ARG A 471 20.73 14.19 -6.45
C ARG A 471 21.48 15.31 -5.74
N ARG A 472 20.81 16.37 -5.30
CA ARG A 472 21.34 17.24 -4.24
C ARG A 472 21.13 16.49 -2.92
N VAL A 473 21.93 15.46 -2.69
CA VAL A 473 22.19 14.98 -1.33
C VAL A 473 23.13 16.03 -0.73
N THR A 474 22.58 17.01 -0.08
CA THR A 474 23.33 17.73 0.93
C THR A 474 23.49 16.72 2.06
N VAL A 475 24.57 15.97 2.04
CA VAL A 475 25.06 15.30 3.25
C VAL A 475 25.25 16.47 4.20
N ALA A 476 24.46 16.53 5.28
CA ALA A 476 24.77 17.42 6.39
C ALA A 476 26.22 17.12 6.74
N ALA A 477 27.08 18.14 6.65
CA ALA A 477 28.48 18.01 7.05
C ALA A 477 28.45 17.40 8.46
N PRO A 478 29.33 16.43 8.78
CA PRO A 478 29.46 15.97 10.15
C PRO A 478 29.63 17.23 11.02
N GLU A 479 28.80 17.33 12.05
CA GLU A 479 29.00 18.38 13.06
C GLU A 479 30.48 18.34 13.41
N GLU A 480 31.17 19.44 13.08
CA GLU A 480 32.57 19.63 13.37
C GLU A 480 32.71 19.38 14.87
N GLN A 481 33.32 18.26 15.22
CA GLN A 481 33.62 17.95 16.62
C GLN A 481 34.33 19.15 17.17
N VAL A 482 33.65 19.92 18.01
CA VAL A 482 34.24 21.02 18.76
C VAL A 482 35.47 20.44 19.44
N ARG A 483 36.65 20.72 18.87
CA ARG A 483 37.92 20.40 19.49
C ARG A 483 37.89 21.03 20.88
N PRO A 484 38.09 20.28 21.94
CA PRO A 484 38.21 20.88 23.25
C PRO A 484 39.37 21.89 23.18
N ALA A 485 39.10 23.11 23.64
CA ALA A 485 40.11 24.15 23.72
C ALA A 485 41.35 23.64 24.45
N PRO A 486 42.59 23.98 23.98
CA PRO A 486 43.77 23.56 24.69
C PRO A 486 43.75 24.13 26.10
N VAL A 487 43.83 23.25 27.09
CA VAL A 487 43.98 23.60 28.50
C VAL A 487 45.31 24.35 28.60
N ALA A 488 45.26 25.66 28.92
CA ALA A 488 46.45 26.43 29.28
C ALA A 488 47.00 25.81 30.58
N GLY A 489 48.18 25.23 30.48
CA GLY A 489 48.91 24.74 31.64
C GLY A 489 49.49 25.93 32.45
N PRO A 490 49.82 25.68 33.72
CA PRO A 490 50.25 26.69 34.66
C PRO A 490 51.61 27.35 34.35
#